data_45fa035fa3c357537f65cf15faf0da7f
#
_entry.id   45fa035fa3c357537f65cf15faf0da7f
#
_cell.length_a   1.000
_cell.length_b   1.000
_cell.length_c   1.000
_cell.angle_alpha   90.00
_cell.angle_beta   90.00
_cell.angle_gamma   90.00
#
_symmetry.space_group_name_H-M   'P 1'
#
loop_
_entity.id
_entity.type
_entity.pdbx_description
1 polymer ?
#
loop_
_entity_poly.entity_id
_entity_poly.type
_entity_poly.pdbx_seq_one_letter_code
_entity_poly.pdbx_strand_id
1 'polypeptide(L)'
;MSTIPPLSGPPLYRYIPGVGKVSAAVNGPTGPTGPQGIPGTAAFTGATGPAGTPVPVGNTLTVDAVYGNDVSGSANPYVQPFLTIASALSNASSGQTVFVRPGTYNEKLTMPAGVALRGANTQTVTVRQVNTTSNTTLLTMGSNCRVEDMTFTLTSLCNVNLTGIDWPSGTSLTSKFRTGVVNVTSGGTGSNTIVGMLTAGTSATTYSPSDATRSVTVNVDASSSGPIRGLYSTGSNWFGLRDTNLNAIGTGSNIVGVETTNAGSYVSIKHSTVRGGDGTGIRYDINRTAGDILLGSVDLTNNTANGNSFSVTTEGAITHYGTTGNYTNGTTYYLVPGFVKQGDLPTSTFGIPVTQNMILFSGTFQCSPTVAVGNSVKLTAYKNNTITDMSMTIVAGQTLASNTTQSVDFRRGDTMDFRMVPSGGNFNGFNFAASVAFY
;
A
#
# COMPACT_ATOMS: atom_id res chain seq x y z
N MET A 1 -38.82 -45.87 -38.57
CA MET A 1 -37.75 -46.16 -37.61
C MET A 1 -36.44 -46.06 -38.36
N SER A 2 -35.71 -44.93 -38.15
CA SER A 2 -34.39 -44.73 -38.74
C SER A 2 -33.36 -45.09 -37.68
N THR A 3 -32.60 -46.14 -37.92
CA THR A 3 -31.48 -46.57 -37.08
C THR A 3 -30.27 -45.70 -37.38
N ILE A 4 -29.90 -44.90 -36.41
CA ILE A 4 -28.64 -44.16 -36.45
C ILE A 4 -27.49 -45.13 -36.15
N PRO A 5 -26.46 -45.28 -37.01
CA PRO A 5 -25.33 -46.14 -36.72
C PRO A 5 -24.50 -45.59 -35.55
N PRO A 6 -23.86 -46.44 -34.77
CA PRO A 6 -23.00 -45.96 -33.67
C PRO A 6 -21.78 -45.26 -34.22
N LEU A 7 -21.51 -44.07 -33.71
CA LEU A 7 -20.28 -43.31 -33.96
C LEU A 7 -19.08 -44.06 -33.35
N SER A 8 -18.33 -44.75 -34.17
CA SER A 8 -17.03 -45.32 -33.82
C SER A 8 -15.94 -44.27 -34.06
N GLY A 9 -15.79 -43.37 -33.12
CA GLY A 9 -14.64 -42.48 -33.06
C GLY A 9 -13.50 -43.10 -32.26
N PRO A 10 -12.23 -42.75 -32.55
CA PRO A 10 -11.11 -43.20 -31.73
C PRO A 10 -11.26 -42.72 -30.29
N PRO A 11 -10.80 -43.49 -29.30
CA PRO A 11 -10.96 -43.10 -27.88
C PRO A 11 -10.30 -41.75 -27.60
N LEU A 12 -11.03 -40.88 -26.92
CA LEU A 12 -10.54 -39.62 -26.48
C LEU A 12 -9.58 -39.80 -25.27
N TYR A 13 -8.36 -39.30 -25.42
CA TYR A 13 -7.38 -39.34 -24.35
C TYR A 13 -7.15 -37.93 -23.81
N ARG A 14 -7.05 -37.80 -22.52
CA ARG A 14 -6.57 -36.57 -21.86
C ARG A 14 -5.08 -36.73 -21.55
N TYR A 15 -4.26 -35.77 -21.97
CA TYR A 15 -2.84 -35.75 -21.64
C TYR A 15 -2.62 -35.09 -20.27
N ILE A 16 -1.96 -35.83 -19.37
CA ILE A 16 -1.55 -35.30 -18.06
C ILE A 16 -0.02 -35.30 -18.05
N PRO A 17 0.64 -34.09 -17.89
CA PRO A 17 2.10 -34.03 -17.83
C PRO A 17 2.66 -34.91 -16.70
N GLY A 18 3.59 -35.78 -17.03
CA GLY A 18 4.26 -36.71 -16.10
C GLY A 18 3.63 -38.10 -15.98
N VAL A 19 2.41 -38.34 -16.46
CA VAL A 19 1.73 -39.66 -16.37
C VAL A 19 1.48 -40.27 -17.75
N GLY A 20 1.60 -39.52 -18.83
CA GLY A 20 1.34 -40.02 -20.17
C GLY A 20 -0.13 -40.00 -20.58
N LYS A 21 -0.48 -40.82 -21.55
CA LYS A 21 -1.87 -40.94 -22.04
C LYS A 21 -2.69 -41.82 -21.12
N VAL A 22 -3.79 -41.27 -20.58
CA VAL A 22 -4.79 -42.02 -19.83
C VAL A 22 -6.11 -42.03 -20.62
N SER A 23 -6.82 -43.17 -20.65
CA SER A 23 -8.12 -43.22 -21.28
C SER A 23 -9.12 -42.38 -20.50
N ALA A 24 -9.82 -41.49 -21.18
CA ALA A 24 -10.97 -40.81 -20.58
C ALA A 24 -12.08 -41.87 -20.33
N ALA A 25 -12.56 -41.92 -19.09
CA ALA A 25 -13.72 -42.70 -18.79
C ALA A 25 -14.90 -42.12 -19.59
N VAL A 26 -15.41 -42.91 -20.53
CA VAL A 26 -16.64 -42.55 -21.23
C VAL A 26 -17.78 -42.91 -20.30
N ASN A 27 -18.52 -41.93 -19.81
CA ASN A 27 -19.75 -42.18 -19.10
C ASN A 27 -20.68 -42.98 -20.02
N GLY A 28 -21.18 -44.09 -19.56
CA GLY A 28 -22.11 -44.90 -20.31
C GLY A 28 -23.36 -44.10 -20.72
N PRO A 29 -24.07 -44.54 -21.74
CA PRO A 29 -25.26 -43.83 -22.20
C PRO A 29 -26.27 -43.70 -21.06
N THR A 30 -26.84 -42.53 -20.90
CA THR A 30 -27.94 -42.29 -19.98
C THR A 30 -29.09 -43.25 -20.31
N GLY A 31 -29.56 -43.97 -19.34
CA GLY A 31 -30.69 -44.92 -19.53
C GLY A 31 -31.90 -44.20 -20.14
N PRO A 32 -32.75 -44.94 -20.86
CA PRO A 32 -33.92 -44.35 -21.49
C PRO A 32 -34.82 -43.70 -20.45
N THR A 33 -35.30 -42.50 -20.77
CA THR A 33 -36.29 -41.81 -19.97
C THR A 33 -37.53 -42.70 -19.80
N GLY A 34 -37.95 -42.93 -18.58
CA GLY A 34 -39.14 -43.72 -18.28
C GLY A 34 -40.37 -43.14 -19.01
N PRO A 35 -41.38 -43.98 -19.30
CA PRO A 35 -42.59 -43.53 -19.99
C PRO A 35 -43.26 -42.40 -19.21
N GLN A 36 -43.72 -41.41 -19.94
CA GLN A 36 -44.46 -40.26 -19.39
C GLN A 36 -45.70 -40.81 -18.65
N GLY A 37 -45.81 -40.45 -17.38
CA GLY A 37 -46.99 -40.79 -16.59
C GLY A 37 -48.26 -40.24 -17.19
N ILE A 38 -49.35 -40.96 -17.01
CA ILE A 38 -50.69 -40.59 -17.49
C ILE A 38 -51.03 -39.20 -16.92
N PRO A 39 -51.54 -38.24 -17.72
CA PRO A 39 -51.98 -36.96 -17.21
C PRO A 39 -52.99 -37.17 -16.08
N GLY A 40 -52.63 -36.76 -14.88
CA GLY A 40 -53.55 -36.77 -13.74
C GLY A 40 -54.70 -35.80 -14.02
N THR A 41 -55.91 -36.18 -13.74
CA THR A 41 -57.06 -35.27 -13.73
C THR A 41 -56.80 -34.19 -12.70
N ALA A 42 -56.59 -32.93 -13.17
CA ALA A 42 -56.33 -31.78 -12.31
C ALA A 42 -57.58 -31.39 -11.50
N ALA A 43 -57.79 -32.07 -10.39
CA ALA A 43 -58.83 -31.72 -9.45
C ALA A 43 -58.34 -31.04 -8.15
N PHE A 44 -57.04 -31.08 -7.86
CA PHE A 44 -56.48 -30.38 -6.72
C PHE A 44 -55.08 -29.90 -7.07
N THR A 45 -54.88 -28.60 -7.04
CA THR A 45 -53.56 -28.02 -6.98
C THR A 45 -52.92 -28.48 -5.68
N GLY A 46 -51.93 -29.36 -5.75
CA GLY A 46 -51.22 -29.80 -4.55
C GLY A 46 -50.73 -28.57 -3.78
N ALA A 47 -50.82 -28.64 -2.46
CA ALA A 47 -50.30 -27.60 -1.60
C ALA A 47 -48.87 -27.25 -2.05
N THR A 48 -48.60 -25.97 -2.26
CA THR A 48 -47.22 -25.47 -2.50
C THR A 48 -46.37 -26.07 -1.40
N GLY A 49 -45.37 -26.86 -1.76
CA GLY A 49 -44.43 -27.40 -0.79
C GLY A 49 -43.91 -26.30 0.10
N PRO A 50 -43.61 -26.57 1.39
CA PRO A 50 -43.05 -25.58 2.28
C PRO A 50 -41.83 -24.96 1.58
N ALA A 51 -41.80 -23.64 1.56
CA ALA A 51 -40.60 -22.91 1.08
C ALA A 51 -39.41 -23.54 1.79
N GLY A 52 -38.43 -24.00 1.01
CA GLY A 52 -37.23 -24.57 1.60
C GLY A 52 -36.66 -23.54 2.59
N THR A 53 -36.37 -24.00 3.78
CA THR A 53 -35.73 -23.13 4.80
C THR A 53 -34.45 -22.59 4.16
N PRO A 54 -34.32 -21.28 3.94
CA PRO A 54 -33.08 -20.74 3.41
C PRO A 54 -31.97 -21.12 4.39
N VAL A 55 -30.98 -21.87 3.90
CA VAL A 55 -29.78 -22.13 4.69
C VAL A 55 -29.11 -20.77 4.85
N PRO A 56 -29.04 -20.21 6.07
CA PRO A 56 -28.33 -18.96 6.25
C PRO A 56 -26.90 -19.16 5.80
N VAL A 57 -26.46 -18.40 4.81
CA VAL A 57 -25.02 -18.31 4.48
C VAL A 57 -24.43 -17.41 5.56
N GLY A 58 -24.23 -17.99 6.72
CA GLY A 58 -24.16 -17.49 8.10
C GLY A 58 -23.40 -16.23 8.43
N ASN A 59 -22.62 -15.56 7.54
CA ASN A 59 -21.83 -14.39 7.90
C ASN A 59 -21.82 -13.27 6.85
N THR A 60 -22.69 -13.34 5.83
CA THR A 60 -22.69 -12.35 4.74
C THR A 60 -24.05 -11.70 4.58
N LEU A 61 -24.09 -10.38 4.69
CA LEU A 61 -25.22 -9.54 4.34
C LEU A 61 -25.04 -9.06 2.90
N THR A 62 -26.09 -9.07 2.10
CA THR A 62 -26.02 -8.67 0.70
C THR A 62 -26.69 -7.33 0.49
N VAL A 63 -26.07 -6.46 -0.31
CA VAL A 63 -26.63 -5.18 -0.76
C VAL A 63 -26.87 -5.22 -2.26
N ASP A 64 -28.04 -4.78 -2.71
CA ASP A 64 -28.43 -4.73 -4.11
C ASP A 64 -29.20 -3.43 -4.37
N ALA A 65 -28.64 -2.55 -5.21
CA ALA A 65 -29.24 -1.24 -5.51
C ALA A 65 -30.56 -1.32 -6.30
N VAL A 66 -30.88 -2.48 -6.90
CA VAL A 66 -32.04 -2.66 -7.76
C VAL A 66 -33.15 -3.46 -7.07
N TYR A 67 -32.77 -4.57 -6.43
CA TYR A 67 -33.71 -5.51 -5.84
C TYR A 67 -33.70 -5.54 -4.31
N GLY A 68 -32.84 -4.71 -3.70
CA GLY A 68 -32.74 -4.59 -2.25
C GLY A 68 -33.90 -3.81 -1.65
N ASN A 69 -34.16 -4.08 -0.36
CA ASN A 69 -35.08 -3.34 0.46
C ASN A 69 -34.62 -3.34 1.91
N ASP A 70 -34.42 -2.16 2.50
CA ASP A 70 -33.81 -2.05 3.83
C ASP A 70 -34.71 -2.57 4.95
N VAL A 71 -36.04 -2.48 4.79
CA VAL A 71 -37.00 -3.01 5.79
C VAL A 71 -36.98 -4.54 5.81
N SER A 72 -37.11 -5.17 4.63
CA SER A 72 -37.08 -6.62 4.53
C SER A 72 -35.68 -7.18 4.79
N GLY A 73 -34.61 -6.48 4.38
CA GLY A 73 -33.24 -6.79 4.68
C GLY A 73 -32.97 -6.80 6.18
N SER A 74 -33.43 -5.79 6.91
CA SER A 74 -33.28 -5.73 8.39
C SER A 74 -34.07 -6.83 9.10
N ALA A 75 -35.23 -7.23 8.57
CA ALA A 75 -36.03 -8.32 9.14
C ALA A 75 -35.41 -9.70 8.89
N ASN A 76 -34.72 -9.87 7.73
CA ASN A 76 -34.11 -11.14 7.31
C ASN A 76 -32.73 -10.91 6.67
N PRO A 77 -31.73 -10.49 7.43
CA PRO A 77 -30.47 -9.91 6.91
C PRO A 77 -29.62 -10.90 6.09
N TYR A 78 -29.85 -12.20 6.23
CA TYR A 78 -29.09 -13.22 5.48
C TYR A 78 -29.83 -13.77 4.25
N VAL A 79 -31.07 -13.33 4.04
CA VAL A 79 -31.95 -13.86 2.99
C VAL A 79 -32.33 -12.78 2.00
N GLN A 80 -32.69 -11.61 2.53
CA GLN A 80 -33.14 -10.49 1.74
C GLN A 80 -32.04 -9.46 1.57
N PRO A 81 -31.75 -9.00 0.36
CA PRO A 81 -30.75 -7.95 0.15
C PRO A 81 -31.23 -6.62 0.70
N PHE A 82 -30.30 -5.86 1.26
CA PHE A 82 -30.50 -4.44 1.60
C PHE A 82 -30.46 -3.58 0.36
N LEU A 83 -31.18 -2.47 0.37
CA LEU A 83 -31.11 -1.47 -0.69
C LEU A 83 -29.86 -0.59 -0.54
N THR A 84 -29.50 -0.23 0.69
CA THR A 84 -28.39 0.67 1.01
C THR A 84 -27.25 -0.05 1.75
N ILE A 85 -26.03 0.40 1.50
CA ILE A 85 -24.86 -0.13 2.21
C ILE A 85 -24.93 0.29 3.68
N ALA A 86 -25.34 1.52 3.96
CA ALA A 86 -25.45 2.04 5.33
C ALA A 86 -26.41 1.21 6.19
N SER A 87 -27.56 0.79 5.63
CA SER A 87 -28.50 -0.09 6.34
C SER A 87 -27.89 -1.46 6.60
N ALA A 88 -27.21 -2.07 5.62
CA ALA A 88 -26.53 -3.34 5.81
C ALA A 88 -25.43 -3.24 6.87
N LEU A 89 -24.61 -2.17 6.84
CA LEU A 89 -23.56 -1.94 7.84
C LEU A 89 -24.14 -1.78 9.26
N SER A 90 -25.27 -1.08 9.41
CA SER A 90 -25.91 -0.91 10.72
C SER A 90 -26.48 -2.20 11.30
N ASN A 91 -26.78 -3.19 10.46
CA ASN A 91 -27.25 -4.52 10.85
C ASN A 91 -26.11 -5.56 10.95
N ALA A 92 -24.90 -5.21 10.53
CA ALA A 92 -23.77 -6.12 10.58
C ALA A 92 -23.10 -6.13 11.95
N SER A 93 -22.73 -7.31 12.41
CA SER A 93 -21.97 -7.54 13.63
C SER A 93 -20.49 -7.82 13.30
N SER A 94 -19.61 -7.63 14.28
CA SER A 94 -18.19 -7.95 14.15
C SER A 94 -17.97 -9.38 13.64
N GLY A 95 -17.05 -9.55 12.69
CA GLY A 95 -16.76 -10.81 12.01
C GLY A 95 -17.61 -11.07 10.78
N GLN A 96 -18.61 -10.24 10.49
CA GLN A 96 -19.48 -10.39 9.33
C GLN A 96 -18.95 -9.60 8.11
N THR A 97 -19.42 -10.03 6.93
CA THR A 97 -19.14 -9.39 5.65
C THR A 97 -20.42 -8.78 5.08
N VAL A 98 -20.37 -7.55 4.65
CA VAL A 98 -21.36 -6.92 3.79
C VAL A 98 -20.86 -7.01 2.35
N PHE A 99 -21.55 -7.79 1.53
CA PHE A 99 -21.25 -7.94 0.11
C PHE A 99 -22.13 -7.02 -0.74
N VAL A 100 -21.50 -6.18 -1.55
CA VAL A 100 -22.18 -5.16 -2.36
C VAL A 100 -22.19 -5.61 -3.82
N ARG A 101 -23.39 -5.78 -4.36
CA ARG A 101 -23.61 -6.08 -5.78
C ARG A 101 -23.30 -4.89 -6.67
N PRO A 102 -23.09 -5.12 -7.99
CA PRO A 102 -22.90 -4.02 -8.94
C PRO A 102 -23.99 -2.96 -8.83
N GLY A 103 -23.56 -1.70 -8.76
CA GLY A 103 -24.46 -0.57 -8.60
C GLY A 103 -23.75 0.72 -8.21
N THR A 104 -24.52 1.80 -8.23
CA THR A 104 -24.08 3.11 -7.74
C THR A 104 -24.87 3.47 -6.49
N TYR A 105 -24.14 3.70 -5.40
CA TYR A 105 -24.68 3.94 -4.07
C TYR A 105 -24.35 5.39 -3.66
N ASN A 106 -25.40 6.22 -3.52
CA ASN A 106 -25.24 7.65 -3.21
C ASN A 106 -25.29 7.87 -1.69
N GLU A 107 -24.28 7.42 -0.97
CA GLU A 107 -24.28 7.42 0.50
C GLU A 107 -22.88 7.79 1.05
N LYS A 108 -22.87 8.27 2.29
CA LYS A 108 -21.67 8.37 3.13
C LYS A 108 -21.66 7.16 4.06
N LEU A 109 -20.50 6.55 4.22
CA LEU A 109 -20.37 5.30 4.95
C LEU A 109 -19.54 5.47 6.22
N THR A 110 -19.99 4.80 7.27
CA THR A 110 -19.22 4.61 8.52
C THR A 110 -19.11 3.11 8.78
N MET A 111 -17.87 2.62 8.84
CA MET A 111 -17.61 1.21 9.08
C MET A 111 -17.77 0.85 10.55
N PRO A 112 -18.60 -0.13 10.89
CA PRO A 112 -18.60 -0.70 12.23
C PRO A 112 -17.29 -1.45 12.52
N ALA A 113 -16.93 -1.56 13.79
CA ALA A 113 -15.73 -2.29 14.18
C ALA A 113 -15.84 -3.79 13.82
N GLY A 114 -14.78 -4.35 13.25
CA GLY A 114 -14.68 -5.77 12.92
C GLY A 114 -15.52 -6.23 11.73
N VAL A 115 -16.14 -5.34 10.98
CA VAL A 115 -16.97 -5.68 9.81
C VAL A 115 -16.15 -5.56 8.52
N ALA A 116 -16.33 -6.51 7.60
CA ALA A 116 -15.80 -6.42 6.24
C ALA A 116 -16.86 -5.88 5.27
N LEU A 117 -16.49 -4.93 4.42
CA LEU A 117 -17.29 -4.42 3.31
C LEU A 117 -16.59 -4.79 2.00
N ARG A 118 -17.26 -5.56 1.15
CA ARG A 118 -16.67 -6.04 -0.10
C ARG A 118 -17.60 -5.78 -1.28
N GLY A 119 -17.10 -5.09 -2.29
CA GLY A 119 -17.77 -4.93 -3.57
C GLY A 119 -17.59 -6.15 -4.48
N ALA A 120 -18.45 -6.28 -5.48
CA ALA A 120 -18.27 -7.29 -6.53
C ALA A 120 -16.98 -7.05 -7.33
N ASN A 121 -16.68 -5.80 -7.66
CA ASN A 121 -15.40 -5.34 -8.20
C ASN A 121 -15.37 -3.80 -8.26
N THR A 122 -14.17 -3.21 -8.47
CA THR A 122 -13.95 -1.76 -8.52
C THR A 122 -14.61 -1.06 -9.72
N GLN A 123 -14.90 -1.76 -10.79
CA GLN A 123 -15.50 -1.17 -12.00
C GLN A 123 -17.01 -1.07 -11.91
N THR A 124 -17.65 -1.92 -11.15
CA THR A 124 -19.11 -2.03 -11.13
C THR A 124 -19.76 -1.60 -9.82
N VAL A 125 -18.98 -1.45 -8.75
CA VAL A 125 -19.47 -0.96 -7.44
C VAL A 125 -18.89 0.41 -7.17
N THR A 126 -19.76 1.43 -7.18
CA THR A 126 -19.37 2.81 -6.89
C THR A 126 -20.17 3.37 -5.73
N VAL A 127 -19.46 3.80 -4.68
CA VAL A 127 -20.02 4.62 -3.59
C VAL A 127 -19.68 6.07 -3.89
N ARG A 128 -20.67 6.95 -3.88
CA ARG A 128 -20.41 8.33 -4.25
C ARG A 128 -21.22 9.36 -3.46
N GLN A 129 -20.65 10.55 -3.35
CA GLN A 129 -21.34 11.80 -3.05
C GLN A 129 -20.91 12.83 -4.07
N VAL A 130 -21.89 13.44 -4.74
CA VAL A 130 -21.64 14.41 -5.80
C VAL A 130 -22.24 15.76 -5.44
N ASN A 131 -21.54 16.84 -5.80
CA ASN A 131 -21.98 18.23 -5.59
C ASN A 131 -22.30 18.53 -4.13
N THR A 132 -21.48 18.05 -3.20
CA THR A 132 -21.66 18.30 -1.77
C THR A 132 -21.50 19.79 -1.46
N THR A 133 -22.38 20.33 -0.60
CA THR A 133 -22.40 21.74 -0.18
C THR A 133 -21.88 21.97 1.24
N SER A 134 -21.43 20.91 1.89
CA SER A 134 -20.87 20.94 3.26
C SER A 134 -19.61 20.08 3.32
N ASN A 135 -18.80 20.30 4.36
CA ASN A 135 -17.63 19.45 4.63
C ASN A 135 -18.06 17.98 4.66
N THR A 136 -17.38 17.16 3.88
CA THR A 136 -17.82 15.78 3.67
C THR A 136 -16.63 14.81 3.74
N THR A 137 -16.82 13.77 4.55
CA THR A 137 -16.03 12.52 4.50
C THR A 137 -16.91 11.44 3.86
N LEU A 138 -16.40 10.76 2.84
CA LEU A 138 -17.18 9.75 2.11
C LEU A 138 -17.19 8.41 2.84
N LEU A 139 -16.04 7.97 3.34
CA LEU A 139 -15.91 6.74 4.11
C LEU A 139 -15.15 7.00 5.40
N THR A 140 -15.76 6.69 6.54
CA THR A 140 -15.12 6.69 7.85
C THR A 140 -14.82 5.25 8.27
N MET A 141 -13.55 4.94 8.53
CA MET A 141 -13.12 3.60 8.92
C MET A 141 -13.36 3.35 10.41
N GLY A 142 -13.82 2.16 10.74
CA GLY A 142 -13.87 1.66 12.11
C GLY A 142 -12.63 0.84 12.48
N SER A 143 -12.52 0.38 13.72
CA SER A 143 -11.42 -0.50 14.15
C SER A 143 -11.57 -1.92 13.60
N ASN A 144 -10.46 -2.55 13.18
CA ASN A 144 -10.44 -3.94 12.68
C ASN A 144 -11.39 -4.20 11.50
N CYS A 145 -11.78 -3.18 10.76
CA CYS A 145 -12.63 -3.34 9.59
C CYS A 145 -11.80 -3.55 8.31
N ARG A 146 -12.46 -3.99 7.25
CA ARG A 146 -11.85 -4.20 5.94
C ARG A 146 -12.79 -3.72 4.85
N VAL A 147 -12.28 -2.97 3.90
CA VAL A 147 -13.02 -2.50 2.72
C VAL A 147 -12.26 -2.91 1.47
N GLU A 148 -12.96 -3.53 0.51
CA GLU A 148 -12.34 -4.10 -0.69
C GLU A 148 -13.21 -3.98 -1.93
N ASP A 149 -12.53 -4.03 -3.10
CA ASP A 149 -13.13 -4.26 -4.42
C ASP A 149 -14.21 -3.24 -4.81
N MET A 150 -14.00 -1.94 -4.50
CA MET A 150 -14.97 -0.88 -4.85
C MET A 150 -14.34 0.48 -5.11
N THR A 151 -15.09 1.34 -5.77
CA THR A 151 -14.71 2.71 -6.08
C THR A 151 -15.48 3.71 -5.21
N PHE A 152 -14.75 4.68 -4.65
CA PHE A 152 -15.28 5.80 -3.89
C PHE A 152 -15.08 7.09 -4.67
N THR A 153 -16.16 7.85 -4.91
CA THR A 153 -16.10 9.10 -5.67
C THR A 153 -16.78 10.24 -4.90
N LEU A 154 -15.99 11.26 -4.57
CA LEU A 154 -16.44 12.44 -3.84
C LEU A 154 -16.21 13.69 -4.69
N THR A 155 -17.26 14.44 -4.99
CA THR A 155 -17.11 15.67 -5.76
C THR A 155 -17.86 16.85 -5.12
N SER A 156 -17.30 18.05 -5.28
CA SER A 156 -17.95 19.30 -4.90
C SER A 156 -17.53 20.44 -5.84
N LEU A 157 -18.46 21.34 -6.12
CA LEU A 157 -18.17 22.64 -6.76
C LEU A 157 -18.14 23.78 -5.74
N CYS A 158 -18.42 23.50 -4.48
CA CYS A 158 -18.46 24.48 -3.38
C CYS A 158 -17.14 24.55 -2.64
N ASN A 159 -16.95 25.64 -1.90
CA ASN A 159 -15.80 25.84 -1.02
C ASN A 159 -15.97 25.05 0.30
N VAL A 160 -15.72 23.77 0.25
CA VAL A 160 -15.88 22.83 1.36
C VAL A 160 -14.68 21.91 1.49
N ASN A 161 -14.41 21.41 2.68
CA ASN A 161 -13.39 20.40 2.91
C ASN A 161 -13.91 19.03 2.45
N LEU A 162 -13.07 18.29 1.74
CA LEU A 162 -13.41 16.95 1.24
C LEU A 162 -12.39 15.95 1.72
N THR A 163 -12.87 14.82 2.25
CA THR A 163 -12.03 13.68 2.63
C THR A 163 -12.61 12.41 2.01
N GLY A 164 -11.82 11.71 1.19
CA GLY A 164 -12.25 10.46 0.57
C GLY A 164 -12.43 9.37 1.61
N ILE A 165 -11.35 8.98 2.29
CA ILE A 165 -11.37 7.99 3.38
C ILE A 165 -10.69 8.56 4.61
N ASP A 166 -11.31 8.37 5.78
CA ASP A 166 -10.81 8.82 7.07
C ASP A 166 -10.62 7.63 8.03
N TRP A 167 -9.44 7.54 8.64
CA TRP A 167 -9.17 6.72 9.83
C TRP A 167 -9.12 7.67 11.05
N PRO A 168 -10.27 7.92 11.70
CA PRO A 168 -10.36 8.94 12.75
C PRO A 168 -9.55 8.60 13.99
N SER A 169 -9.31 9.59 14.84
CA SER A 169 -8.65 9.42 16.12
C SER A 169 -9.39 8.38 16.99
N GLY A 170 -8.61 7.50 17.64
CA GLY A 170 -9.15 6.39 18.43
C GLY A 170 -9.45 5.13 17.62
N THR A 171 -9.39 5.18 16.29
CA THR A 171 -9.53 4.01 15.45
C THR A 171 -8.21 3.22 15.40
N SER A 172 -8.29 1.91 15.62
CA SER A 172 -7.13 1.04 15.41
C SER A 172 -6.77 0.97 13.93
N LEU A 173 -5.51 1.23 13.56
CA LEU A 173 -5.02 1.13 12.18
C LEU A 173 -4.80 -0.31 11.67
N THR A 174 -5.34 -1.30 12.37
CA THR A 174 -5.49 -2.66 11.84
C THR A 174 -6.53 -2.76 10.73
N SER A 175 -7.34 -1.70 10.56
CA SER A 175 -8.33 -1.58 9.48
C SER A 175 -7.65 -1.44 8.12
N LYS A 176 -8.22 -2.11 7.10
CA LYS A 176 -7.59 -2.26 5.79
C LYS A 176 -8.50 -1.77 4.68
N PHE A 177 -7.91 -1.05 3.71
CA PHE A 177 -8.53 -0.74 2.44
C PHE A 177 -7.71 -1.38 1.31
N ARG A 178 -8.34 -2.22 0.50
CA ARG A 178 -7.64 -3.03 -0.51
C ARG A 178 -8.38 -3.04 -1.84
N THR A 179 -7.62 -3.19 -2.92
CA THR A 179 -8.16 -3.33 -4.28
C THR A 179 -9.27 -2.31 -4.52
N GLY A 180 -8.93 -1.02 -4.40
CA GLY A 180 -9.93 0.04 -4.44
C GLY A 180 -9.47 1.28 -5.18
N VAL A 181 -10.42 2.13 -5.52
CA VAL A 181 -10.18 3.43 -6.13
C VAL A 181 -10.84 4.51 -5.29
N VAL A 182 -10.11 5.59 -5.03
CA VAL A 182 -10.61 6.79 -4.36
C VAL A 182 -10.43 7.98 -5.28
N ASN A 183 -11.52 8.61 -5.68
CA ASN A 183 -11.50 9.82 -6.50
C ASN A 183 -12.12 10.97 -5.68
N VAL A 184 -11.36 12.02 -5.46
CA VAL A 184 -11.82 13.24 -4.78
C VAL A 184 -11.60 14.42 -5.72
N THR A 185 -12.67 15.09 -6.11
CA THR A 185 -12.59 16.23 -7.03
C THR A 185 -13.26 17.46 -6.42
N SER A 186 -12.54 18.58 -6.41
CA SER A 186 -13.06 19.86 -5.93
C SER A 186 -12.93 20.96 -7.00
N GLY A 187 -14.06 21.52 -7.41
CA GLY A 187 -14.10 22.74 -8.25
C GLY A 187 -14.13 24.02 -7.42
N GLY A 188 -14.23 23.94 -6.09
CA GLY A 188 -14.19 25.12 -5.21
C GLY A 188 -12.81 25.78 -5.19
N THR A 189 -12.76 27.11 -5.30
CA THR A 189 -11.52 27.89 -5.38
C THR A 189 -11.07 28.48 -4.04
N GLY A 190 -11.85 28.30 -2.98
CA GLY A 190 -11.54 28.77 -1.63
C GLY A 190 -10.40 27.98 -0.96
N SER A 191 -9.98 28.44 0.21
CA SER A 191 -8.91 27.81 1.01
C SER A 191 -9.42 26.58 1.75
N ASN A 192 -9.79 25.53 1.01
CA ASN A 192 -10.33 24.30 1.55
C ASN A 192 -9.28 23.20 1.56
N THR A 193 -9.38 22.31 2.54
CA THR A 193 -8.53 21.12 2.63
C THR A 193 -9.17 19.96 1.85
N ILE A 194 -8.46 19.44 0.86
CA ILE A 194 -8.90 18.31 0.03
C ILE A 194 -7.95 17.15 0.24
N VAL A 195 -8.47 16.02 0.70
CA VAL A 195 -7.66 14.87 1.10
C VAL A 195 -8.23 13.58 0.51
N GLY A 196 -7.37 12.78 -0.12
CA GLY A 196 -7.75 11.44 -0.58
C GLY A 196 -7.93 10.49 0.60
N MET A 197 -6.90 10.38 1.44
CA MET A 197 -6.89 9.56 2.66
C MET A 197 -6.36 10.36 3.84
N LEU A 198 -7.11 10.37 4.94
CA LEU A 198 -6.72 11.00 6.21
C LEU A 198 -6.49 9.92 7.26
N THR A 199 -5.40 10.02 8.00
CA THR A 199 -5.13 9.11 9.12
C THR A 199 -4.79 9.90 10.38
N ALA A 200 -5.72 9.89 11.32
CA ALA A 200 -5.57 10.45 12.68
C ALA A 200 -5.69 9.36 13.75
N GLY A 201 -5.90 8.11 13.36
CA GLY A 201 -6.02 6.97 14.26
C GLY A 201 -4.73 6.71 15.06
N THR A 202 -4.86 5.98 16.15
CA THR A 202 -3.73 5.48 16.94
C THR A 202 -3.42 4.05 16.56
N SER A 203 -2.17 3.75 16.22
CA SER A 203 -1.74 2.36 16.13
C SER A 203 -1.43 1.84 17.53
N ALA A 204 -1.59 0.53 17.73
CA ALA A 204 -0.94 -0.13 18.84
C ALA A 204 0.58 0.13 18.77
N THR A 205 1.21 0.34 19.90
CA THR A 205 2.63 0.69 20.06
C THR A 205 3.63 -0.36 19.57
N THR A 206 3.15 -1.44 18.97
CA THR A 206 3.97 -2.50 18.40
C THR A 206 3.94 -2.43 16.89
N TYR A 207 5.12 -2.37 16.31
CA TYR A 207 5.40 -2.53 14.90
C TYR A 207 4.58 -3.67 14.30
N SER A 208 3.59 -3.34 13.52
CA SER A 208 2.95 -4.28 12.61
C SER A 208 3.12 -3.73 11.19
N PRO A 209 3.91 -4.39 10.34
CA PRO A 209 4.06 -4.01 8.93
C PRO A 209 2.81 -4.36 8.12
N SER A 210 1.64 -4.45 8.76
CA SER A 210 0.41 -4.73 8.05
C SER A 210 0.04 -3.52 7.21
N ASP A 211 0.20 -3.67 5.90
CA ASP A 211 -0.21 -2.67 4.92
C ASP A 211 -1.68 -2.31 5.15
N ALA A 212 -1.95 -1.07 5.60
CA ALA A 212 -3.30 -0.56 5.79
C ALA A 212 -4.02 -0.42 4.44
N THR A 213 -3.26 -0.09 3.38
CA THR A 213 -3.75 -0.11 2.01
C THR A 213 -2.90 -1.04 1.14
N ARG A 214 -3.56 -1.69 0.17
CA ARG A 214 -2.87 -2.50 -0.82
C ARG A 214 -3.63 -2.52 -2.14
N SER A 215 -2.92 -2.34 -3.25
CA SER A 215 -3.48 -2.31 -4.61
C SER A 215 -4.58 -1.26 -4.74
N VAL A 216 -4.28 -0.03 -4.27
CA VAL A 216 -5.22 1.10 -4.22
C VAL A 216 -4.76 2.21 -5.16
N THR A 217 -5.71 2.85 -5.84
CA THR A 217 -5.47 4.10 -6.55
C THR A 217 -6.19 5.24 -5.85
N VAL A 218 -5.47 6.32 -5.57
CA VAL A 218 -6.04 7.53 -4.97
C VAL A 218 -5.78 8.70 -5.90
N ASN A 219 -6.83 9.29 -6.42
CA ASN A 219 -6.78 10.48 -7.26
C ASN A 219 -7.44 11.64 -6.53
N VAL A 220 -6.70 12.70 -6.32
CA VAL A 220 -7.20 13.97 -5.78
C VAL A 220 -6.93 15.04 -6.83
N ASP A 221 -7.99 15.68 -7.32
CA ASP A 221 -7.91 16.75 -8.30
C ASP A 221 -8.72 17.95 -7.81
N ALA A 222 -8.05 19.08 -7.55
CA ALA A 222 -8.73 20.19 -6.93
C ALA A 222 -8.25 21.57 -7.43
N SER A 223 -9.21 22.48 -7.56
CA SER A 223 -9.00 23.91 -7.82
C SER A 223 -8.86 24.73 -6.52
N SER A 224 -8.86 24.10 -5.36
CA SER A 224 -8.76 24.75 -4.04
C SER A 224 -7.43 25.50 -3.90
N SER A 225 -7.48 26.72 -3.35
CA SER A 225 -6.26 27.45 -2.94
C SER A 225 -5.65 26.90 -1.64
N GLY A 226 -6.37 26.06 -0.91
CA GLY A 226 -5.89 25.37 0.30
C GLY A 226 -5.06 24.12 0.00
N PRO A 227 -4.75 23.37 1.04
CA PRO A 227 -3.93 22.17 0.91
C PRO A 227 -4.65 21.03 0.18
N ILE A 228 -3.95 20.40 -0.78
CA ILE A 228 -4.40 19.23 -1.53
C ILE A 228 -3.46 18.08 -1.20
N ARG A 229 -3.98 16.94 -0.75
CA ARG A 229 -3.17 15.81 -0.28
C ARG A 229 -3.71 14.47 -0.77
N GLY A 230 -2.80 13.62 -1.22
CA GLY A 230 -3.13 12.21 -1.50
C GLY A 230 -3.35 11.43 -0.20
N LEU A 231 -2.33 11.42 0.67
CA LEU A 231 -2.40 10.92 2.04
C LEU A 231 -1.97 12.02 3.02
N TYR A 232 -2.75 12.21 4.07
CA TYR A 232 -2.44 13.12 5.17
C TYR A 232 -2.43 12.36 6.51
N SER A 233 -1.25 12.24 7.14
CA SER A 233 -1.09 11.59 8.43
C SER A 233 -0.89 12.62 9.54
N THR A 234 -1.88 12.71 10.44
CA THR A 234 -1.92 13.68 11.54
C THR A 234 -1.88 13.04 12.92
N GLY A 235 -2.03 11.71 12.99
CA GLY A 235 -2.03 10.95 14.24
C GLY A 235 -0.69 10.31 14.56
N SER A 236 -0.50 9.93 15.82
CA SER A 236 0.60 9.06 16.24
C SER A 236 0.25 7.62 15.83
N ASN A 237 0.73 7.21 14.65
CA ASN A 237 0.29 5.96 14.04
C ASN A 237 1.32 5.35 13.08
N TRP A 238 1.15 4.06 12.82
CA TRP A 238 1.80 3.32 11.75
C TRP A 238 0.81 3.08 10.62
N PHE A 239 1.08 3.63 9.44
CA PHE A 239 0.23 3.47 8.27
C PHE A 239 1.02 2.94 7.08
N GLY A 240 0.64 1.79 6.56
CA GLY A 240 1.32 1.13 5.45
C GLY A 240 0.57 1.32 4.13
N LEU A 241 1.29 1.77 3.11
CA LEU A 241 0.87 1.80 1.71
C LEU A 241 1.67 0.76 0.94
N ARG A 242 1.01 -0.12 0.20
CA ARG A 242 1.68 -1.09 -0.64
C ARG A 242 0.96 -1.24 -1.97
N ASP A 243 1.73 -1.35 -3.06
CA ASP A 243 1.18 -1.45 -4.42
C ASP A 243 0.12 -0.37 -4.67
N THR A 244 0.38 0.88 -4.20
CA THR A 244 -0.57 1.98 -4.17
C THR A 244 -0.13 3.09 -5.12
N ASN A 245 -1.08 3.64 -5.88
CA ASN A 245 -0.84 4.79 -6.74
C ASN A 245 -1.55 6.01 -6.13
N LEU A 246 -0.75 6.98 -5.66
CA LEU A 246 -1.23 8.24 -5.09
C LEU A 246 -0.97 9.39 -6.06
N ASN A 247 -2.02 10.08 -6.46
CA ASN A 247 -1.96 11.18 -7.38
C ASN A 247 -2.74 12.38 -6.83
N ALA A 248 -2.03 13.40 -6.34
CA ALA A 248 -2.60 14.67 -5.91
C ALA A 248 -2.21 15.74 -6.91
N ILE A 249 -3.18 16.30 -7.62
CA ILE A 249 -2.99 17.33 -8.64
C ILE A 249 -3.96 18.49 -8.42
N GLY A 250 -3.71 19.61 -9.09
CA GLY A 250 -4.60 20.75 -9.06
C GLY A 250 -3.90 22.10 -9.19
N THR A 251 -4.64 23.16 -8.92
CA THR A 251 -4.16 24.56 -9.05
C THR A 251 -3.82 25.21 -7.72
N GLY A 252 -4.02 24.52 -6.59
CA GLY A 252 -3.72 25.02 -5.24
C GLY A 252 -2.24 25.38 -5.02
N SER A 253 -1.97 26.13 -3.98
CA SER A 253 -0.61 26.58 -3.65
C SER A 253 0.23 25.52 -2.89
N ASN A 254 -0.41 24.47 -2.36
CA ASN A 254 0.24 23.42 -1.58
C ASN A 254 -0.35 22.07 -1.94
N ILE A 255 0.33 21.33 -2.81
CA ILE A 255 -0.11 20.01 -3.28
C ILE A 255 0.94 18.97 -2.90
N VAL A 256 0.51 17.96 -2.16
CA VAL A 256 1.39 16.95 -1.58
C VAL A 256 0.82 15.54 -1.82
N GLY A 257 1.65 14.64 -2.31
CA GLY A 257 1.28 13.23 -2.46
C GLY A 257 1.07 12.57 -1.10
N VAL A 258 2.09 12.61 -0.22
CA VAL A 258 2.04 12.08 1.16
C VAL A 258 2.58 13.14 2.12
N GLU A 259 1.81 13.49 3.14
CA GLU A 259 2.23 14.40 4.21
C GLU A 259 2.10 13.79 5.59
N THR A 260 3.13 14.00 6.44
CA THR A 260 3.11 13.64 7.87
C THR A 260 3.39 14.87 8.72
N THR A 261 2.58 15.09 9.77
CA THR A 261 2.67 16.29 10.63
C THR A 261 2.76 15.98 12.13
N ASN A 262 2.69 14.73 12.53
CA ASN A 262 2.79 14.31 13.93
C ASN A 262 4.10 13.57 14.19
N ALA A 263 4.82 13.91 15.26
CA ALA A 263 6.09 13.30 15.62
C ALA A 263 6.01 11.77 15.86
N GLY A 264 4.87 11.26 16.26
CA GLY A 264 4.61 9.83 16.42
C GLY A 264 4.05 9.15 15.15
N SER A 265 3.92 9.89 14.05
CA SER A 265 3.45 9.32 12.78
C SER A 265 4.56 8.53 12.10
N TYR A 266 4.20 7.37 11.59
CA TYR A 266 5.08 6.53 10.79
C TYR A 266 4.32 6.01 9.56
N VAL A 267 4.77 6.42 8.37
CA VAL A 267 4.15 6.00 7.10
C VAL A 267 5.14 5.15 6.32
N SER A 268 4.79 3.91 6.04
CA SER A 268 5.57 3.00 5.20
C SER A 268 4.96 2.94 3.81
N ILE A 269 5.73 3.22 2.78
CA ILE A 269 5.30 3.22 1.38
C ILE A 269 6.16 2.21 0.62
N LYS A 270 5.51 1.20 -0.01
CA LYS A 270 6.22 0.11 -0.68
C LYS A 270 5.62 -0.16 -2.06
N HIS A 271 6.50 -0.39 -3.06
CA HIS A 271 6.11 -0.74 -4.44
C HIS A 271 4.99 0.17 -4.98
N SER A 272 5.13 1.47 -4.77
CA SER A 272 4.06 2.45 -4.98
C SER A 272 4.54 3.62 -5.81
N THR A 273 3.61 4.32 -6.45
CA THR A 273 3.87 5.59 -7.12
C THR A 273 3.23 6.71 -6.32
N VAL A 274 3.97 7.79 -6.11
CA VAL A 274 3.48 8.99 -5.41
C VAL A 274 3.73 10.22 -6.25
N ARG A 275 2.69 11.03 -6.44
CA ARG A 275 2.74 12.29 -7.16
C ARG A 275 2.09 13.40 -6.35
N GLY A 276 2.80 14.50 -6.17
CA GLY A 276 2.36 15.72 -5.50
C GLY A 276 2.34 16.93 -6.42
N GLY A 277 1.44 16.93 -7.40
CA GLY A 277 1.12 18.07 -8.25
C GLY A 277 2.07 18.39 -9.38
N ASP A 278 1.55 19.18 -10.30
CA ASP A 278 2.27 19.87 -11.38
C ASP A 278 2.09 21.39 -11.20
N GLY A 279 3.03 22.18 -11.69
CA GLY A 279 2.89 23.62 -11.79
C GLY A 279 3.65 24.44 -10.76
N THR A 280 3.18 25.65 -10.47
CA THR A 280 3.84 26.64 -9.58
C THR A 280 3.35 26.49 -8.15
N GLY A 281 4.20 26.77 -7.16
CA GLY A 281 3.89 26.70 -5.73
C GLY A 281 4.59 25.55 -5.02
N ILE A 282 4.16 25.24 -3.79
CA ILE A 282 4.70 24.13 -3.00
C ILE A 282 4.15 22.82 -3.56
N ARG A 283 5.05 22.00 -4.11
CA ARG A 283 4.74 20.73 -4.76
C ARG A 283 5.70 19.68 -4.23
N TYR A 284 5.17 18.72 -3.50
CA TYR A 284 5.97 17.62 -2.97
C TYR A 284 5.28 16.29 -3.22
N ASP A 285 5.99 15.32 -3.77
CA ASP A 285 5.54 13.94 -3.72
C ASP A 285 5.46 13.51 -2.26
N ILE A 286 6.44 13.92 -1.45
CA ILE A 286 6.50 13.64 -0.03
C ILE A 286 6.84 14.91 0.76
N ASN A 287 6.04 15.23 1.78
CA ASN A 287 6.28 16.31 2.72
C ASN A 287 6.29 15.76 4.16
N ARG A 288 7.47 15.67 4.74
CA ARG A 288 7.65 15.29 6.12
C ARG A 288 7.84 16.54 6.99
N THR A 289 6.80 16.95 7.67
CA THR A 289 6.89 18.03 8.67
C THR A 289 7.27 17.48 10.04
N ALA A 290 6.77 16.29 10.39
CA ALA A 290 7.14 15.57 11.60
C ALA A 290 6.85 14.07 11.41
N GLY A 291 7.37 13.20 12.30
CA GLY A 291 7.23 11.76 12.20
C GLY A 291 8.20 11.12 11.21
N ASP A 292 7.96 9.91 10.76
CA ASP A 292 8.83 9.17 9.87
C ASP A 292 8.08 8.66 8.63
N ILE A 293 8.74 8.73 7.48
CA ILE A 293 8.27 8.15 6.22
C ILE A 293 9.31 7.15 5.73
N LEU A 294 8.84 5.93 5.48
CA LEU A 294 9.64 4.81 5.03
C LEU A 294 9.31 4.50 3.58
N LEU A 295 10.30 4.53 2.70
CA LEU A 295 10.13 4.27 1.27
C LEU A 295 10.79 2.93 0.88
N GLY A 296 10.07 2.04 0.24
CA GLY A 296 10.59 0.80 -0.32
C GLY A 296 10.15 0.61 -1.77
N SER A 297 11.07 0.79 -2.73
CA SER A 297 10.76 0.70 -4.17
C SER A 297 9.60 1.63 -4.57
N VAL A 298 9.72 2.92 -4.25
CA VAL A 298 8.72 3.95 -4.54
C VAL A 298 9.16 4.78 -5.72
N ASP A 299 8.26 5.00 -6.67
CA ASP A 299 8.43 5.95 -7.76
C ASP A 299 7.86 7.30 -7.35
N LEU A 300 8.73 8.31 -7.22
CA LEU A 300 8.37 9.69 -6.98
C LEU A 300 8.31 10.42 -8.32
N THR A 301 7.11 10.67 -8.81
CA THR A 301 6.89 11.16 -10.20
C THR A 301 7.56 12.50 -10.47
N ASN A 302 7.55 13.42 -9.49
CA ASN A 302 8.19 14.73 -9.60
C ASN A 302 9.57 14.74 -8.93
N ASN A 303 9.97 13.65 -8.32
CA ASN A 303 11.22 13.49 -7.57
C ASN A 303 11.43 14.60 -6.53
N THR A 304 10.35 15.04 -5.89
CA THR A 304 10.35 16.13 -4.92
C THR A 304 10.00 15.64 -3.53
N ALA A 305 10.92 15.83 -2.61
CA ALA A 305 10.73 15.52 -1.22
C ALA A 305 11.17 16.69 -0.34
N ASN A 306 10.41 16.97 0.73
CA ASN A 306 10.72 18.00 1.70
C ASN A 306 10.72 17.42 3.12
N GLY A 307 11.64 17.90 3.93
CA GLY A 307 11.78 17.51 5.33
C GLY A 307 13.20 17.17 5.73
N ASN A 308 13.64 17.67 6.91
CA ASN A 308 15.03 17.67 7.37
C ASN A 308 15.55 16.33 7.89
N SER A 309 14.80 15.25 7.80
CA SER A 309 15.30 13.90 8.05
C SER A 309 14.28 12.88 7.56
N PHE A 310 14.54 12.36 6.37
CA PHE A 310 13.89 11.11 5.97
C PHE A 310 14.56 9.99 6.74
N SER A 311 13.84 9.37 7.67
CA SER A 311 14.17 8.01 8.04
C SER A 311 13.62 7.13 6.92
N VAL A 312 14.33 7.07 5.80
CA VAL A 312 14.00 6.14 4.74
C VAL A 312 14.71 4.85 5.06
N THR A 313 13.98 3.95 5.66
CA THR A 313 14.37 2.56 5.67
C THR A 313 13.72 1.94 4.43
N THR A 314 14.48 1.70 3.39
CA THR A 314 14.08 0.79 2.34
C THR A 314 14.01 -0.61 2.93
N GLU A 315 12.95 -1.37 2.64
CA GLU A 315 13.05 -2.82 2.69
C GLU A 315 14.07 -3.23 1.62
N GLY A 316 15.30 -3.20 1.95
CA GLY A 316 16.32 -3.59 1.00
C GLY A 316 17.65 -2.93 1.20
N ALA A 317 17.96 -2.24 2.22
CA ALA A 317 19.33 -2.01 2.65
C ALA A 317 19.52 -0.81 3.58
N ILE A 318 19.11 -0.92 4.85
CA ILE A 318 20.01 -0.36 5.83
C ILE A 318 21.11 -1.39 5.96
N THR A 319 22.16 -1.16 5.26
CA THR A 319 23.33 -2.02 5.39
C THR A 319 24.15 -1.46 6.51
N HIS A 320 24.04 -2.09 7.69
CA HIS A 320 24.95 -1.80 8.79
C HIS A 320 26.25 -2.52 8.51
N TYR A 321 27.31 -1.76 8.39
CA TYR A 321 28.67 -2.29 8.35
C TYR A 321 29.28 -2.03 9.73
N GLY A 322 29.62 -3.07 10.44
CA GLY A 322 30.30 -2.97 11.72
C GLY A 322 31.60 -3.78 11.68
N THR A 323 32.69 -3.20 12.14
CA THR A 323 33.96 -3.90 12.23
C THR A 323 34.82 -3.32 13.34
N THR A 324 35.54 -4.19 14.03
CA THR A 324 36.60 -3.81 14.93
C THR A 324 37.93 -4.20 14.31
N GLY A 325 38.85 -3.27 14.11
CA GLY A 325 40.10 -3.58 13.47
C GLY A 325 41.16 -2.51 13.61
N ASN A 326 42.31 -2.77 12.98
CA ASN A 326 43.41 -1.83 12.85
C ASN A 326 43.50 -1.33 11.41
N TYR A 327 43.42 -0.03 11.25
CA TYR A 327 43.36 0.57 9.93
C TYR A 327 44.56 1.48 9.68
N THR A 328 45.27 1.20 8.61
CA THR A 328 46.48 1.90 8.22
C THR A 328 46.15 3.20 7.49
N ASN A 329 46.85 4.26 7.82
CA ASN A 329 46.76 5.55 7.14
C ASN A 329 46.94 5.42 5.63
N GLY A 330 46.01 6.03 4.86
CA GLY A 330 46.02 6.05 3.40
C GLY A 330 45.62 4.75 2.72
N THR A 331 45.34 3.68 3.48
CA THR A 331 44.88 2.40 2.91
C THR A 331 43.36 2.44 2.65
N THR A 332 42.94 1.97 1.48
CA THR A 332 41.51 1.86 1.15
C THR A 332 40.96 0.53 1.69
N TYR A 333 39.88 0.64 2.44
CA TYR A 333 39.13 -0.48 2.98
C TYR A 333 37.72 -0.51 2.39
N TYR A 334 37.19 -1.71 2.14
CA TYR A 334 35.87 -1.89 1.53
C TYR A 334 34.85 -2.32 2.57
N LEU A 335 33.77 -1.59 2.70
CA LEU A 335 32.64 -1.97 3.54
C LEU A 335 31.70 -2.88 2.74
N VAL A 336 31.43 -4.05 3.29
CA VAL A 336 30.58 -5.07 2.66
C VAL A 336 29.21 -5.09 3.35
N PRO A 337 28.10 -4.95 2.60
CA PRO A 337 26.76 -4.97 3.14
C PRO A 337 26.44 -6.24 3.95
N GLY A 338 25.75 -6.06 5.06
CA GLY A 338 25.25 -7.17 5.88
C GLY A 338 26.32 -7.95 6.64
N PHE A 339 27.58 -7.51 6.59
CA PHE A 339 28.68 -8.24 7.21
C PHE A 339 29.15 -7.54 8.50
N VAL A 340 28.96 -8.18 9.64
CA VAL A 340 29.67 -7.84 10.89
C VAL A 340 30.91 -8.72 10.94
N LYS A 341 32.06 -8.18 10.57
CA LYS A 341 33.33 -8.89 10.66
C LYS A 341 34.11 -8.39 11.87
N GLN A 342 34.57 -9.32 12.68
CA GLN A 342 35.58 -9.03 13.66
C GLN A 342 36.94 -9.09 12.95
N GLY A 343 37.69 -7.99 12.93
CA GLY A 343 38.99 -7.85 12.25
C GLY A 343 38.98 -6.81 11.14
N ASP A 344 40.10 -6.69 10.43
CA ASP A 344 40.29 -5.68 9.39
C ASP A 344 39.38 -5.88 8.20
N LEU A 345 38.90 -4.78 7.65
CA LEU A 345 38.10 -4.78 6.41
C LEU A 345 38.99 -5.20 5.22
N PRO A 346 38.40 -5.84 4.19
CA PRO A 346 39.15 -6.20 2.98
C PRO A 346 39.70 -4.97 2.27
N THR A 347 40.91 -5.13 1.71
CA THR A 347 41.60 -4.11 0.90
C THR A 347 41.46 -4.33 -0.61
N SER A 348 40.74 -5.38 -1.00
CA SER A 348 40.46 -5.69 -2.42
C SER A 348 39.07 -5.20 -2.83
N THR A 349 38.92 -4.78 -4.08
CA THR A 349 37.69 -4.28 -4.67
C THR A 349 36.54 -5.30 -4.52
N PHE A 350 35.43 -4.84 -4.01
CA PHE A 350 34.22 -5.64 -3.83
C PHE A 350 33.01 -4.87 -4.37
N GLY A 351 32.68 -5.11 -5.63
CA GLY A 351 31.49 -4.50 -6.23
C GLY A 351 30.23 -5.31 -5.97
N ILE A 352 29.22 -4.68 -5.42
CA ILE A 352 27.90 -5.26 -5.21
C ILE A 352 27.08 -5.05 -6.47
N PRO A 353 26.57 -6.09 -7.13
CA PRO A 353 25.71 -5.92 -8.30
C PRO A 353 24.39 -5.25 -7.92
N VAL A 354 24.02 -4.22 -8.64
CA VAL A 354 22.72 -3.56 -8.52
C VAL A 354 21.69 -4.32 -9.35
N THR A 355 20.72 -4.93 -8.70
CA THR A 355 19.74 -5.81 -9.35
C THR A 355 18.49 -5.07 -9.82
N GLN A 356 18.27 -3.87 -9.32
CA GLN A 356 17.15 -2.98 -9.69
C GLN A 356 17.61 -1.52 -9.66
N ASN A 357 16.87 -0.63 -10.31
CA ASN A 357 17.15 0.81 -10.20
C ASN A 357 16.92 1.28 -8.78
N MET A 358 17.85 2.05 -8.24
CA MET A 358 17.77 2.61 -6.89
C MET A 358 18.53 3.93 -6.81
N ILE A 359 18.14 4.76 -5.86
CA ILE A 359 18.83 6.00 -5.56
C ILE A 359 19.39 5.91 -4.14
N LEU A 360 20.70 6.00 -3.99
CA LEU A 360 21.36 6.23 -2.70
C LEU A 360 21.25 7.71 -2.35
N PHE A 361 20.56 8.07 -1.29
CA PHE A 361 20.27 9.49 -1.00
C PHE A 361 20.63 9.91 0.43
N SER A 362 20.97 9.01 1.32
CA SER A 362 21.35 9.33 2.69
C SER A 362 22.32 8.29 3.25
N GLY A 363 23.20 8.72 4.11
CA GLY A 363 24.10 7.84 4.83
C GLY A 363 24.54 8.43 6.16
N THR A 364 24.83 7.55 7.10
CA THR A 364 25.54 7.85 8.34
C THR A 364 26.77 6.99 8.45
N PHE A 365 27.86 7.56 8.93
CA PHE A 365 29.10 6.87 9.17
C PHE A 365 29.56 7.19 10.59
N GLN A 366 29.82 6.18 11.39
CA GLN A 366 30.20 6.33 12.80
C GLN A 366 31.41 5.50 13.17
N CYS A 367 32.11 5.93 14.19
CA CYS A 367 33.24 5.20 14.76
C CYS A 367 33.25 5.25 16.27
N SER A 368 33.98 4.30 16.85
CA SER A 368 34.33 4.27 18.28
C SER A 368 35.75 3.67 18.40
N PRO A 369 36.65 4.30 19.11
CA PRO A 369 36.57 5.55 19.86
C PRO A 369 36.54 6.80 18.96
N THR A 370 36.52 7.98 19.59
CA THR A 370 36.55 9.30 18.89
C THR A 370 37.83 9.44 18.08
N VAL A 371 37.72 10.05 16.89
CA VAL A 371 38.87 10.31 16.02
C VAL A 371 39.85 11.29 16.68
N ALA A 372 41.12 10.91 16.77
CA ALA A 372 42.18 11.71 17.38
C ALA A 372 42.47 12.99 16.59
N VAL A 373 43.07 13.96 17.27
CA VAL A 373 43.48 15.25 16.66
C VAL A 373 44.46 15.01 15.51
N GLY A 374 44.25 15.67 14.40
CA GLY A 374 45.05 15.54 13.16
C GLY A 374 44.64 14.38 12.27
N ASN A 375 43.68 13.53 12.70
CA ASN A 375 43.19 12.41 11.93
C ASN A 375 41.79 12.68 11.38
N SER A 376 41.46 11.95 10.32
CA SER A 376 40.10 11.87 9.77
C SER A 376 39.87 10.54 9.09
N VAL A 377 38.63 10.15 8.90
CA VAL A 377 38.28 8.97 8.12
C VAL A 377 37.13 9.32 7.18
N LYS A 378 37.30 9.00 5.91
CA LYS A 378 36.32 9.28 4.87
C LYS A 378 35.72 8.00 4.34
N LEU A 379 34.40 7.93 4.30
CA LEU A 379 33.62 6.92 3.60
C LEU A 379 33.02 7.52 2.34
N THR A 380 33.20 6.85 1.20
CA THR A 380 32.69 7.32 -0.10
C THR A 380 31.99 6.19 -0.84
N ALA A 381 30.85 6.47 -1.45
CA ALA A 381 30.17 5.55 -2.36
C ALA A 381 30.82 5.60 -3.74
N TYR A 382 30.93 4.43 -4.38
CA TYR A 382 31.44 4.29 -5.73
C TYR A 382 30.40 3.58 -6.61
N LYS A 383 30.31 4.04 -7.85
CA LYS A 383 29.46 3.46 -8.90
C LYS A 383 30.35 2.99 -10.04
N ASN A 384 30.27 1.71 -10.40
CA ASN A 384 31.09 1.13 -11.48
C ASN A 384 32.57 1.46 -11.33
N ASN A 385 33.08 1.33 -10.11
CA ASN A 385 34.46 1.69 -9.73
C ASN A 385 34.81 3.17 -9.88
N THR A 386 33.85 4.05 -10.12
CA THR A 386 34.02 5.51 -10.23
C THR A 386 33.53 6.19 -8.95
N ILE A 387 34.30 7.14 -8.44
CA ILE A 387 33.93 7.93 -7.26
C ILE A 387 32.67 8.73 -7.52
N THR A 388 31.79 8.76 -6.52
CA THR A 388 30.56 9.59 -6.54
C THR A 388 30.70 10.75 -5.56
N ASP A 389 29.77 11.71 -5.63
CA ASP A 389 29.74 12.84 -4.69
C ASP A 389 29.29 12.42 -3.27
N MET A 390 28.66 11.24 -3.14
CA MET A 390 28.18 10.74 -1.86
C MET A 390 29.34 10.32 -0.96
N SER A 391 29.71 11.17 -0.02
CA SER A 391 30.76 10.87 0.94
C SER A 391 30.45 11.46 2.33
N MET A 392 31.04 10.84 3.36
CA MET A 392 30.94 11.23 4.77
C MET A 392 32.33 11.21 5.38
N THR A 393 32.69 12.26 6.11
CA THR A 393 34.03 12.37 6.73
C THR A 393 33.87 12.63 8.23
N ILE A 394 34.36 11.70 9.05
CA ILE A 394 34.52 11.91 10.50
C ILE A 394 35.88 12.60 10.72
N VAL A 395 35.85 13.78 11.28
CA VAL A 395 37.07 14.55 11.61
C VAL A 395 37.41 14.42 13.09
N ALA A 396 38.59 14.93 13.46
CA ALA A 396 39.07 14.94 14.83
C ALA A 396 38.02 15.43 15.84
N GLY A 397 37.88 14.75 16.94
CA GLY A 397 36.90 15.05 17.98
C GLY A 397 35.49 14.56 17.73
N GLN A 398 35.23 13.97 16.57
CA GLN A 398 33.91 13.43 16.21
C GLN A 398 33.87 11.88 16.24
N THR A 399 32.66 11.35 16.36
CA THR A 399 32.36 9.93 16.25
C THR A 399 31.34 9.62 15.17
N LEU A 400 30.76 10.66 14.53
CA LEU A 400 29.67 10.54 13.57
C LEU A 400 29.82 11.55 12.44
N ALA A 401 29.55 11.12 11.24
CA ALA A 401 29.29 11.98 10.07
C ALA A 401 28.04 11.50 9.33
N SER A 402 27.33 12.41 8.71
CA SER A 402 26.16 12.09 7.89
C SER A 402 26.17 12.88 6.59
N ASN A 403 25.55 12.33 5.57
CA ASN A 403 25.27 13.01 4.32
C ASN A 403 23.82 12.74 3.94
N THR A 404 23.04 13.81 3.87
CA THR A 404 21.61 13.81 3.54
C THR A 404 21.31 14.77 2.39
N THR A 405 22.34 15.34 1.77
CA THR A 405 22.20 16.37 0.74
C THR A 405 22.59 15.91 -0.66
N GLN A 406 23.31 14.80 -0.74
CA GLN A 406 23.78 14.25 -2.01
C GLN A 406 23.06 12.92 -2.32
N SER A 407 22.88 12.64 -3.58
CA SER A 407 22.26 11.38 -4.04
C SER A 407 23.06 10.79 -5.19
N VAL A 408 22.97 9.48 -5.36
CA VAL A 408 23.59 8.74 -6.45
C VAL A 408 22.57 7.77 -7.06
N ASP A 409 22.30 7.95 -8.35
CA ASP A 409 21.44 7.05 -9.11
C ASP A 409 22.19 5.79 -9.52
N PHE A 410 21.72 4.65 -9.11
CA PHE A 410 22.18 3.34 -9.57
C PHE A 410 21.14 2.71 -10.49
N ARG A 411 21.59 2.14 -11.60
CA ARG A 411 20.75 1.41 -12.55
C ARG A 411 21.00 -0.09 -12.43
N ARG A 412 20.02 -0.87 -12.79
CA ARG A 412 20.20 -2.32 -12.91
C ARG A 412 21.40 -2.64 -13.80
N GLY A 413 22.34 -3.43 -13.28
CA GLY A 413 23.59 -3.78 -13.94
C GLY A 413 24.79 -2.95 -13.51
N ASP A 414 24.59 -1.84 -12.78
CA ASP A 414 25.71 -1.14 -12.14
C ASP A 414 26.30 -1.98 -11.01
N THR A 415 27.53 -1.64 -10.62
CA THR A 415 28.14 -2.10 -9.37
C THR A 415 28.24 -0.96 -8.38
N MET A 416 28.05 -1.29 -7.12
CA MET A 416 28.14 -0.34 -6.00
C MET A 416 29.15 -0.86 -4.99
N ASP A 417 30.01 0.03 -4.47
CA ASP A 417 30.84 -0.25 -3.32
C ASP A 417 31.01 0.97 -2.41
N PHE A 418 31.41 0.72 -1.17
CA PHE A 418 31.68 1.76 -0.18
C PHE A 418 33.12 1.65 0.28
N ARG A 419 33.88 2.70 0.10
CA ARG A 419 35.31 2.74 0.41
C ARG A 419 35.60 3.69 1.57
N MET A 420 36.28 3.16 2.56
CA MET A 420 36.75 3.90 3.74
C MET A 420 38.26 4.13 3.62
N VAL A 421 38.67 5.38 3.80
CA VAL A 421 40.08 5.75 3.80
C VAL A 421 40.40 6.55 5.06
N PRO A 422 41.21 5.97 5.97
CA PRO A 422 41.82 6.70 7.10
C PRO A 422 42.88 7.68 6.63
N SER A 423 42.97 8.85 7.25
CA SER A 423 43.94 9.87 6.95
C SER A 423 44.50 10.52 8.21
N GLY A 424 45.78 10.94 8.18
CA GLY A 424 46.49 11.57 9.28
C GLY A 424 47.25 10.60 10.18
N GLY A 425 46.78 9.42 10.41
CA GLY A 425 47.40 8.41 11.24
C GLY A 425 46.70 7.04 11.17
N ASN A 426 47.26 6.07 11.86
CA ASN A 426 46.65 4.74 11.97
C ASN A 426 45.55 4.73 13.01
N PHE A 427 44.51 3.95 12.77
CA PHE A 427 43.36 3.76 13.64
C PHE A 427 43.41 2.32 14.20
N ASN A 428 43.92 2.15 15.43
CA ASN A 428 44.06 0.87 16.06
C ASN A 428 42.90 0.61 17.03
N GLY A 429 42.26 -0.55 16.94
CA GLY A 429 41.13 -0.92 17.79
C GLY A 429 39.86 -0.12 17.55
N PHE A 430 39.71 0.49 16.36
CA PHE A 430 38.51 1.22 16.01
C PHE A 430 37.39 0.32 15.51
N ASN A 431 36.18 0.67 15.89
CA ASN A 431 34.96 0.14 15.32
C ASN A 431 34.39 1.18 14.35
N PHE A 432 34.10 0.75 13.12
CA PHE A 432 33.42 1.56 12.13
C PHE A 432 32.08 0.93 11.77
N ALA A 433 31.07 1.75 11.68
CA ALA A 433 29.75 1.33 11.19
C ALA A 433 29.20 2.38 10.22
N ALA A 434 28.56 1.93 9.17
CA ALA A 434 27.87 2.81 8.23
C ALA A 434 26.44 2.29 8.03
N SER A 435 25.53 3.23 7.93
CA SER A 435 24.16 2.99 7.48
C SER A 435 23.93 3.83 6.24
N VAL A 436 23.40 3.25 5.19
CA VAL A 436 23.05 3.95 3.95
C VAL A 436 21.62 3.64 3.58
N ALA A 437 20.94 4.63 3.05
CA ALA A 437 19.55 4.51 2.67
C ALA A 437 19.40 4.67 1.15
N PHE A 438 18.59 3.79 0.56
CA PHE A 438 18.24 3.77 -0.85
C PHE A 438 16.73 3.89 -1.03
N TYR A 439 16.27 4.36 -2.18
CA TYR A 439 14.88 4.23 -2.66
C TYR A 439 14.81 3.89 -4.15
#